data_9d5f08fe651b207bac20f48928a9981c
#
_entry.id   9d5f08fe651b207bac20f48928a9981c
#
_cell.length_a   1.000
_cell.length_b   1.000
_cell.length_c   1.000
_cell.angle_alpha   90.00
_cell.angle_beta   90.00
_cell.angle_gamma   90.00
#
_symmetry.space_group_name_H-M   'P 1'
#
loop_
_entity.id
_entity.type
_entity.pdbx_description
1 polymer ?
#
loop_
_entity_poly.entity_id
_entity_poly.type
_entity_poly.pdbx_seq_one_letter_code
_entity_poly.pdbx_strand_id
1 'polypeptide(L)'
;MVVWLGSGLRLLLLCCFLRSETHIRLGVGSVKSVHSFLRLSHSIWAVLTTIFMVITTNYFDDFISLAIVAESQSVDFTVKTVFRMLGWKLAEDGPKAPPFSPAVTALGVSVDVSDLHQGLVLIDNTEKRALELLDTISSVIQFCRMTKKEALRLRGRMQFVSGQIFGRVAKRCLSAVTQHAYDTGDGRLSDVLLTSLERFCGLLQMKVPRTLTKKSTMTWFIFTDASHESGGDSFVAGVGAALVNSLGEKVNFFSERLDDDLLTKINVSKRKTMIFECEFFAFFCAMWLWKEMLAGCNIVIHTDNDGVRDAFISCHTTSDNALPILNACLQLEFEQSWNVWITRVPTESNIAKEPSRFDVSFLLQCGCARTFFDPCSIWQLMSNEKWGGTTT
;
A
#
# COMPACT_ATOMS: atom_id res chain seq x y z
N MET A 1 19.41 4.74 0.60
CA MET A 1 20.45 5.20 -0.36
C MET A 1 20.72 4.03 -1.29
N VAL A 2 20.25 4.07 -2.52
CA VAL A 2 20.48 3.01 -3.51
C VAL A 2 21.75 3.38 -4.26
N VAL A 3 22.78 2.58 -4.11
CA VAL A 3 24.04 2.76 -4.83
C VAL A 3 23.88 2.19 -6.24
N TRP A 4 24.16 3.02 -7.24
CA TRP A 4 24.14 2.63 -8.66
C TRP A 4 25.39 1.77 -8.94
N LEU A 5 25.19 0.51 -9.34
CA LEU A 5 26.25 -0.39 -9.76
C LEU A 5 26.02 -0.78 -11.22
N GLY A 6 27.03 -0.55 -12.05
CA GLY A 6 27.00 -0.78 -13.49
C GLY A 6 26.69 -2.24 -13.89
N SER A 7 26.36 -2.42 -15.14
CA SER A 7 25.99 -3.71 -15.77
C SER A 7 27.02 -4.81 -15.46
N GLY A 8 26.61 -5.81 -14.69
CA GLY A 8 27.41 -7.03 -14.41
C GLY A 8 27.59 -7.39 -12.93
N LEU A 9 27.17 -6.57 -11.98
CA LEU A 9 27.29 -6.84 -10.56
C LEU A 9 26.06 -7.62 -10.02
N ARG A 10 26.31 -8.84 -9.51
CA ARG A 10 25.30 -9.61 -8.77
C ARG A 10 25.41 -9.28 -7.28
N LEU A 11 24.29 -9.00 -6.64
CA LEU A 11 24.17 -8.74 -5.21
C LEU A 11 23.61 -9.95 -4.48
N LEU A 12 24.07 -10.14 -3.25
CA LEU A 12 23.62 -11.19 -2.35
C LEU A 12 23.23 -10.60 -1.00
N LEU A 13 22.27 -11.25 -0.36
CA LEU A 13 21.80 -10.91 0.98
C LEU A 13 22.28 -11.93 2.01
N LEU A 14 22.67 -11.46 3.18
CA LEU A 14 22.98 -12.27 4.36
C LEU A 14 22.05 -11.83 5.49
N CYS A 15 21.40 -12.78 6.15
CA CYS A 15 20.66 -12.54 7.38
C CYS A 15 21.38 -13.26 8.53
N CYS A 16 21.90 -12.47 9.49
CA CYS A 16 22.56 -12.99 10.68
C CYS A 16 21.69 -12.77 11.91
N PHE A 17 21.53 -13.82 12.72
CA PHE A 17 20.76 -13.78 13.95
C PHE A 17 21.70 -13.85 15.16
N LEU A 18 21.48 -12.98 16.14
CA LEU A 18 22.20 -13.04 17.40
C LEU A 18 21.64 -14.16 18.27
N ARG A 19 22.52 -15.04 18.74
CA ARG A 19 22.17 -16.03 19.76
C ARG A 19 22.46 -15.45 21.13
N SER A 20 21.41 -15.12 21.88
CA SER A 20 21.51 -14.55 23.22
C SER A 20 21.90 -15.64 24.23
N GLU A 21 23.18 -15.96 24.35
CA GLU A 21 23.71 -16.77 25.46
C GLU A 21 24.60 -15.95 26.42
N THR A 22 24.69 -14.64 26.24
CA THR A 22 25.48 -13.79 27.11
C THR A 22 24.75 -13.48 28.42
N HIS A 23 25.45 -13.63 29.54
CA HIS A 23 24.96 -13.47 30.91
C HIS A 23 24.59 -12.05 31.34
N ILE A 24 24.29 -11.14 30.44
CA ILE A 24 23.57 -9.92 30.81
C ILE A 24 22.11 -10.32 30.99
N ARG A 25 21.74 -10.78 32.17
CA ARG A 25 20.35 -10.95 32.60
C ARG A 25 19.70 -9.58 32.71
N LEU A 26 19.45 -8.95 31.58
CA LEU A 26 18.43 -7.91 31.50
C LEU A 26 17.09 -8.62 31.77
N GLY A 27 16.40 -8.21 32.82
CA GLY A 27 15.14 -8.85 33.22
C GLY A 27 14.19 -8.91 32.05
N VAL A 28 13.93 -10.14 31.55
CA VAL A 28 13.03 -10.38 30.42
C VAL A 28 11.65 -9.83 30.80
N GLY A 29 11.14 -8.86 30.00
CA GLY A 29 9.83 -8.22 30.21
C GLY A 29 9.86 -6.75 30.67
N SER A 30 11.01 -6.18 30.96
CA SER A 30 11.13 -4.73 31.25
C SER A 30 11.31 -3.93 29.97
N VAL A 31 10.56 -2.83 29.79
CA VAL A 31 10.73 -1.88 28.67
C VAL A 31 12.16 -1.32 28.63
N LYS A 32 12.78 -1.13 29.80
CA LYS A 32 14.18 -0.64 29.91
C LYS A 32 15.18 -1.64 29.32
N SER A 33 14.96 -2.95 29.44
CA SER A 33 15.85 -3.96 28.87
C SER A 33 15.80 -3.98 27.35
N VAL A 34 14.62 -3.77 26.77
CA VAL A 34 14.44 -3.65 25.32
C VAL A 34 15.22 -2.44 24.79
N HIS A 35 15.09 -1.27 25.42
CA HIS A 35 15.81 -0.06 25.00
C HIS A 35 17.34 -0.21 25.13
N SER A 36 17.82 -0.87 26.19
CA SER A 36 19.27 -1.12 26.38
C SER A 36 19.80 -2.05 25.30
N PHE A 37 19.05 -3.11 24.98
CA PHE A 37 19.40 -4.03 23.90
C PHE A 37 19.43 -3.33 22.54
N LEU A 38 18.43 -2.50 22.22
CA LEU A 38 18.38 -1.76 20.96
C LEU A 38 19.57 -0.80 20.81
N ARG A 39 19.96 -0.07 21.88
CA ARG A 39 21.14 0.80 21.85
C ARG A 39 22.39 0.02 21.50
N LEU A 40 22.57 -1.16 22.09
CA LEU A 40 23.72 -2.01 21.83
C LEU A 40 23.71 -2.55 20.40
N SER A 41 22.59 -3.07 19.95
CA SER A 41 22.42 -3.55 18.58
C SER A 41 22.69 -2.43 17.54
N HIS A 42 22.18 -1.21 17.78
CA HIS A 42 22.46 -0.05 16.95
C HIS A 42 23.95 0.36 16.99
N SER A 43 24.62 0.21 18.12
CA SER A 43 26.07 0.49 18.19
C SER A 43 26.87 -0.48 17.33
N ILE A 44 26.53 -1.77 17.33
CA ILE A 44 27.14 -2.76 16.45
C ILE A 44 26.86 -2.43 14.98
N TRP A 45 25.61 -2.10 14.65
CA TRP A 45 25.24 -1.64 13.32
C TRP A 45 26.07 -0.42 12.88
N ALA A 46 26.24 0.58 13.75
CA ALA A 46 27.03 1.77 13.46
C ALA A 46 28.51 1.40 13.19
N VAL A 47 29.10 0.51 13.98
CA VAL A 47 30.48 0.02 13.75
C VAL A 47 30.57 -0.65 12.37
N LEU A 48 29.68 -1.57 12.05
CA LEU A 48 29.68 -2.26 10.75
C LEU A 48 29.55 -1.30 9.57
N THR A 49 28.66 -0.31 9.68
CA THR A 49 28.38 0.62 8.58
C THR A 49 29.40 1.74 8.44
N THR A 50 29.91 2.29 9.54
CA THR A 50 30.78 3.48 9.51
C THR A 50 32.27 3.14 9.48
N ILE A 51 32.68 2.07 10.16
CA ILE A 51 34.13 1.68 10.23
C ILE A 51 34.45 0.67 9.13
N PHE A 52 33.58 -0.34 8.97
CA PHE A 52 33.84 -1.43 8.02
C PHE A 52 33.12 -1.25 6.68
N MET A 53 32.33 -0.18 6.53
CA MET A 53 31.57 0.15 5.29
C MET A 53 30.67 -0.99 4.80
N VAL A 54 30.23 -1.87 5.69
CA VAL A 54 29.33 -2.96 5.38
C VAL A 54 27.93 -2.40 5.19
N ILE A 55 27.30 -2.68 4.06
CA ILE A 55 25.89 -2.32 3.82
C ILE A 55 25.04 -3.29 4.62
N THR A 56 24.56 -2.86 5.77
CA THR A 56 23.76 -3.69 6.67
C THR A 56 22.66 -2.87 7.34
N THR A 57 21.58 -3.54 7.70
CA THR A 57 20.53 -3.01 8.58
C THR A 57 20.33 -3.97 9.74
N ASN A 58 19.72 -3.49 10.83
CA ASN A 58 19.38 -4.33 11.96
C ASN A 58 17.94 -4.12 12.42
N TYR A 59 17.34 -5.19 12.90
CA TYR A 59 16.07 -5.18 13.60
C TYR A 59 16.18 -6.07 14.83
N PHE A 60 16.31 -5.44 16.01
CA PHE A 60 16.67 -6.12 17.26
C PHE A 60 17.97 -6.92 17.14
N ASP A 61 17.88 -8.25 17.09
CA ASP A 61 18.96 -9.23 17.00
C ASP A 61 19.23 -9.73 15.57
N ASP A 62 18.39 -9.34 14.63
CA ASP A 62 18.51 -9.72 13.22
C ASP A 62 19.33 -8.67 12.45
N PHE A 63 20.44 -9.09 11.86
CA PHE A 63 21.28 -8.25 10.99
C PHE A 63 21.19 -8.76 9.55
N ILE A 64 20.80 -7.87 8.64
CA ILE A 64 20.64 -8.18 7.22
C ILE A 64 21.68 -7.40 6.44
N SER A 65 22.63 -8.09 5.83
CA SER A 65 23.72 -7.48 5.06
C SER A 65 23.56 -7.70 3.57
N LEU A 66 23.98 -6.72 2.79
CA LEU A 66 23.98 -6.74 1.34
C LEU A 66 25.42 -6.64 0.83
N ALA A 67 25.81 -7.52 -0.09
CA ALA A 67 27.15 -7.50 -0.68
C ALA A 67 27.08 -7.87 -2.17
N ILE A 68 28.07 -7.40 -2.94
CA ILE A 68 28.31 -7.95 -4.28
C ILE A 68 28.92 -9.34 -4.17
N VAL A 69 28.71 -10.19 -5.16
CA VAL A 69 29.16 -11.60 -5.14
C VAL A 69 30.66 -11.70 -4.83
N ALA A 70 31.48 -10.85 -5.46
CA ALA A 70 32.93 -10.85 -5.28
C ALA A 70 33.39 -10.52 -3.87
N GLU A 71 32.59 -9.76 -3.10
CA GLU A 71 32.93 -9.30 -1.75
C GLU A 71 32.18 -10.08 -0.66
N SER A 72 31.26 -10.94 -1.03
CA SER A 72 30.37 -11.62 -0.08
C SER A 72 31.12 -12.38 1.02
N GLN A 73 32.22 -13.07 0.68
CA GLN A 73 33.06 -13.77 1.65
C GLN A 73 33.77 -12.81 2.60
N SER A 74 34.28 -11.69 2.09
CA SER A 74 34.95 -10.66 2.91
C SER A 74 33.96 -10.00 3.87
N VAL A 75 32.74 -9.70 3.41
CA VAL A 75 31.68 -9.13 4.24
C VAL A 75 31.25 -10.13 5.32
N ASP A 76 31.05 -11.41 4.98
CA ASP A 76 30.71 -12.47 5.95
C ASP A 76 31.80 -12.59 7.04
N PHE A 77 33.06 -12.66 6.62
CA PHE A 77 34.20 -12.72 7.53
C PHE A 77 34.26 -11.48 8.45
N THR A 78 34.06 -10.29 7.89
CA THR A 78 34.07 -9.03 8.64
C THR A 78 32.95 -8.99 9.68
N VAL A 79 31.72 -9.31 9.29
CA VAL A 79 30.59 -9.33 10.20
C VAL A 79 30.82 -10.32 11.33
N LYS A 80 31.22 -11.57 11.05
CA LYS A 80 31.47 -12.60 12.04
C LYS A 80 32.64 -12.20 12.97
N THR A 81 33.68 -11.57 12.43
CA THR A 81 34.83 -11.13 13.20
C THR A 81 34.50 -10.00 14.17
N VAL A 82 33.72 -8.99 13.70
CA VAL A 82 33.29 -7.87 14.56
C VAL A 82 32.40 -8.39 15.71
N PHE A 83 31.46 -9.26 15.45
CA PHE A 83 30.66 -9.85 16.52
C PHE A 83 31.50 -10.66 17.51
N ARG A 84 32.44 -11.46 17.03
CA ARG A 84 33.33 -12.25 17.87
C ARG A 84 34.22 -11.35 18.72
N MET A 85 34.80 -10.29 18.16
CA MET A 85 35.63 -9.31 18.88
C MET A 85 34.86 -8.58 19.98
N LEU A 86 33.57 -8.33 19.75
CA LEU A 86 32.67 -7.71 20.74
C LEU A 86 32.10 -8.71 21.75
N GLY A 87 32.49 -9.99 21.68
CA GLY A 87 32.01 -11.05 22.58
C GLY A 87 30.60 -11.54 22.31
N TRP A 88 30.02 -11.23 21.13
CA TRP A 88 28.71 -11.68 20.75
C TRP A 88 28.77 -12.99 19.97
N LYS A 89 27.87 -13.91 20.32
CA LYS A 89 27.74 -15.17 19.61
C LYS A 89 26.73 -15.01 18.48
N LEU A 90 27.18 -15.25 17.26
CA LEU A 90 26.30 -15.44 16.10
C LEU A 90 25.87 -16.92 16.00
N ALA A 91 24.76 -17.17 15.36
CA ALA A 91 24.48 -18.50 14.84
C ALA A 91 25.49 -18.79 13.71
N GLU A 92 26.23 -19.89 13.80
CA GLU A 92 27.27 -20.23 12.84
C GLU A 92 26.76 -21.20 11.76
N ASP A 93 25.64 -21.88 12.04
CA ASP A 93 25.02 -22.88 11.17
C ASP A 93 23.50 -22.94 11.31
N GLY A 94 22.88 -23.73 10.43
CA GLY A 94 21.45 -23.99 10.43
C GLY A 94 20.58 -22.84 9.86
N PRO A 95 19.27 -22.91 10.08
CA PRO A 95 18.30 -21.96 9.49
C PRO A 95 18.51 -20.50 9.91
N LYS A 96 19.26 -20.28 11.00
CA LYS A 96 19.56 -18.93 11.53
C LYS A 96 20.88 -18.35 11.02
N ALA A 97 21.62 -19.10 10.20
CA ALA A 97 22.86 -18.64 9.57
C ALA A 97 22.86 -19.03 8.07
N PRO A 98 21.88 -18.54 7.30
CA PRO A 98 21.86 -18.83 5.86
C PRO A 98 23.10 -18.20 5.20
N PRO A 99 23.70 -18.85 4.20
CA PRO A 99 24.76 -18.24 3.42
C PRO A 99 24.23 -17.04 2.62
N PHE A 100 25.13 -16.20 2.11
CA PHE A 100 24.76 -15.17 1.15
C PHE A 100 24.00 -15.77 -0.03
N SER A 101 22.83 -15.23 -0.34
CA SER A 101 21.94 -15.69 -1.39
C SER A 101 21.30 -14.51 -2.10
N PRO A 102 20.94 -14.63 -3.39
CA PRO A 102 20.15 -13.60 -4.07
C PRO A 102 18.72 -13.47 -3.49
N ALA A 103 18.21 -14.52 -2.85
CA ALA A 103 16.94 -14.48 -2.14
C ALA A 103 17.10 -14.98 -0.70
N VAL A 104 16.52 -14.25 0.26
CA VAL A 104 16.60 -14.58 1.68
C VAL A 104 15.28 -14.31 2.38
N THR A 105 14.95 -15.15 3.36
CA THR A 105 13.85 -14.87 4.28
C THR A 105 14.39 -14.10 5.48
N ALA A 106 13.93 -12.86 5.64
CA ALA A 106 14.28 -12.00 6.76
C ALA A 106 13.01 -11.44 7.40
N LEU A 107 12.93 -11.44 8.72
CA LEU A 107 11.77 -10.93 9.48
C LEU A 107 10.43 -11.55 9.03
N GLY A 108 10.47 -12.76 8.49
CA GLY A 108 9.30 -13.49 7.99
C GLY A 108 8.79 -13.02 6.63
N VAL A 109 9.60 -12.29 5.89
CA VAL A 109 9.35 -11.83 4.53
C VAL A 109 10.45 -12.38 3.64
N SER A 110 10.10 -12.81 2.43
CA SER A 110 11.07 -13.18 1.38
C SER A 110 11.47 -11.91 0.65
N VAL A 111 12.77 -11.68 0.54
CA VAL A 111 13.36 -10.57 -0.22
C VAL A 111 14.25 -11.17 -1.30
N ASP A 112 13.96 -10.87 -2.56
CA ASP A 112 14.73 -11.34 -3.71
C ASP A 112 15.35 -10.15 -4.47
N VAL A 113 16.66 -10.20 -4.60
CA VAL A 113 17.47 -9.19 -5.30
C VAL A 113 18.12 -9.73 -6.58
N SER A 114 17.66 -10.89 -7.10
CA SER A 114 18.19 -11.52 -8.32
C SER A 114 18.20 -10.55 -9.51
N ASP A 115 17.15 -9.72 -9.61
CA ASP A 115 16.96 -8.77 -10.70
C ASP A 115 17.36 -7.33 -10.34
N LEU A 116 18.16 -7.17 -9.28
CA LEU A 116 18.62 -5.84 -8.87
C LEU A 116 19.43 -5.11 -9.97
N HIS A 117 20.09 -5.86 -10.85
CA HIS A 117 20.77 -5.31 -12.04
C HIS A 117 19.78 -4.59 -12.99
N GLN A 118 18.51 -4.99 -13.00
CA GLN A 118 17.41 -4.32 -13.70
C GLN A 118 16.75 -3.22 -12.84
N GLY A 119 17.23 -3.03 -11.60
CA GLY A 119 16.64 -2.11 -10.63
C GLY A 119 15.39 -2.65 -9.96
N LEU A 120 15.23 -3.99 -9.89
CA LEU A 120 14.08 -4.66 -9.31
C LEU A 120 14.44 -5.38 -8.03
N VAL A 121 13.60 -5.22 -7.00
CA VAL A 121 13.62 -6.02 -5.76
C VAL A 121 12.22 -6.54 -5.53
N LEU A 122 12.08 -7.85 -5.30
CA LEU A 122 10.79 -8.46 -4.99
C LEU A 122 10.70 -8.71 -3.49
N ILE A 123 9.54 -8.39 -2.93
CA ILE A 123 9.21 -8.64 -1.52
C ILE A 123 7.92 -9.46 -1.48
N ASP A 124 7.97 -10.62 -0.80
CA ASP A 124 6.81 -11.48 -0.67
C ASP A 124 6.68 -12.07 0.74
N ASN A 125 5.49 -12.53 1.08
CA ASN A 125 5.27 -13.34 2.26
C ASN A 125 5.87 -14.74 2.07
N THR A 126 6.36 -15.34 3.15
CA THR A 126 6.71 -16.75 3.06
C THR A 126 5.47 -17.59 2.79
N GLU A 127 5.56 -18.57 1.88
CA GLU A 127 4.44 -19.43 1.49
C GLU A 127 3.78 -20.10 2.73
N LYS A 128 4.60 -20.60 3.64
CA LYS A 128 4.10 -21.20 4.90
C LYS A 128 3.17 -20.24 5.65
N ARG A 129 3.57 -18.97 5.79
CA ARG A 129 2.76 -17.98 6.53
C ARG A 129 1.47 -17.63 5.79
N ALA A 130 1.52 -17.51 4.47
CA ALA A 130 0.34 -17.25 3.66
C ALA A 130 -0.68 -18.41 3.78
N LEU A 131 -0.22 -19.65 3.67
CA LEU A 131 -1.07 -20.84 3.81
C LEU A 131 -1.67 -20.96 5.23
N GLU A 132 -0.87 -20.79 6.29
CA GLU A 132 -1.37 -20.82 7.66
C GLU A 132 -2.42 -19.74 7.93
N LEU A 133 -2.31 -18.58 7.28
CA LEU A 133 -3.29 -17.52 7.43
C LEU A 133 -4.55 -17.81 6.63
N LEU A 134 -4.43 -18.35 5.41
CA LEU A 134 -5.57 -18.81 4.60
C LEU A 134 -6.38 -19.88 5.35
N ASP A 135 -5.74 -20.90 5.93
CA ASP A 135 -6.41 -21.94 6.71
C ASP A 135 -7.16 -21.34 7.90
N THR A 136 -6.53 -20.40 8.60
CA THR A 136 -7.16 -19.72 9.75
C THR A 136 -8.40 -18.94 9.32
N ILE A 137 -8.33 -18.16 8.22
CA ILE A 137 -9.45 -17.38 7.73
C ILE A 137 -10.55 -18.30 7.22
N SER A 138 -10.22 -19.34 6.46
CA SER A 138 -11.20 -20.33 5.95
C SER A 138 -11.96 -21.00 7.07
N SER A 139 -11.26 -21.37 8.15
CA SER A 139 -11.91 -21.94 9.35
C SER A 139 -12.87 -20.94 10.01
N VAL A 140 -12.48 -19.67 10.13
CA VAL A 140 -13.34 -18.61 10.69
C VAL A 140 -14.60 -18.41 9.84
N ILE A 141 -14.46 -18.39 8.50
CA ILE A 141 -15.59 -18.29 7.58
C ILE A 141 -16.52 -19.50 7.72
N GLN A 142 -15.97 -20.70 7.76
CA GLN A 142 -16.74 -21.94 7.87
C GLN A 142 -17.58 -22.01 9.16
N PHE A 143 -17.01 -21.60 10.29
CA PHE A 143 -17.72 -21.61 11.57
C PHE A 143 -18.63 -20.40 11.77
N CYS A 144 -18.55 -19.37 10.93
CA CYS A 144 -19.31 -18.12 11.00
C CYS A 144 -19.28 -17.44 12.37
N ARG A 145 -18.25 -17.70 13.15
CA ARG A 145 -18.07 -17.14 14.51
C ARG A 145 -16.60 -16.89 14.82
N MET A 146 -16.35 -15.81 15.57
CA MET A 146 -15.03 -15.47 16.05
C MET A 146 -15.12 -14.69 17.36
N THR A 147 -14.36 -15.09 18.36
CA THR A 147 -14.27 -14.38 19.63
C THR A 147 -13.40 -13.14 19.51
N LYS A 148 -13.56 -12.19 20.42
CA LYS A 148 -12.69 -10.98 20.49
C LYS A 148 -11.20 -11.34 20.50
N LYS A 149 -10.78 -12.37 21.25
CA LYS A 149 -9.38 -12.79 21.34
C LYS A 149 -8.87 -13.34 20.00
N GLU A 150 -9.69 -14.11 19.31
CA GLU A 150 -9.38 -14.64 17.97
C GLU A 150 -9.30 -13.50 16.95
N ALA A 151 -10.24 -12.56 16.98
CA ALA A 151 -10.25 -11.40 16.10
C ALA A 151 -8.98 -10.55 16.25
N LEU A 152 -8.56 -10.24 17.47
CA LEU A 152 -7.34 -9.48 17.73
C LEU A 152 -6.08 -10.23 17.27
N ARG A 153 -6.04 -11.57 17.46
CA ARG A 153 -4.94 -12.41 16.97
C ARG A 153 -4.92 -12.45 15.45
N LEU A 154 -6.07 -12.66 14.83
CA LEU A 154 -6.22 -12.69 13.37
C LEU A 154 -5.81 -11.33 12.76
N ARG A 155 -6.30 -10.22 13.33
CA ARG A 155 -5.91 -8.87 12.92
C ARG A 155 -4.40 -8.67 12.93
N GLY A 156 -3.70 -9.09 14.00
CA GLY A 156 -2.24 -8.96 14.08
C GLY A 156 -1.52 -9.74 12.97
N ARG A 157 -1.97 -10.96 12.67
CA ARG A 157 -1.42 -11.78 11.58
C ARG A 157 -1.69 -11.17 10.21
N MET A 158 -2.93 -10.71 9.95
CA MET A 158 -3.31 -10.04 8.72
C MET A 158 -2.53 -8.73 8.54
N GLN A 159 -2.38 -7.93 9.59
CA GLN A 159 -1.63 -6.67 9.56
C GLN A 159 -0.16 -6.90 9.20
N PHE A 160 0.46 -7.93 9.75
CA PHE A 160 1.84 -8.27 9.42
C PHE A 160 2.00 -8.62 7.95
N VAL A 161 1.14 -9.51 7.43
CA VAL A 161 1.17 -9.97 6.04
C VAL A 161 0.86 -8.82 5.06
N SER A 162 -0.12 -7.99 5.39
CA SER A 162 -0.57 -6.89 4.50
C SER A 162 0.40 -5.72 4.47
N GLY A 163 1.04 -5.41 5.59
CA GLY A 163 1.89 -4.23 5.72
C GLY A 163 3.08 -4.22 4.77
N GLN A 164 3.57 -5.40 4.40
CA GLN A 164 4.73 -5.55 3.52
C GLN A 164 4.36 -5.57 2.02
N ILE A 165 3.17 -6.10 1.66
CA ILE A 165 2.86 -6.45 0.29
C ILE A 165 1.63 -5.72 -0.25
N PHE A 166 0.51 -5.79 0.45
CA PHE A 166 -0.78 -5.36 -0.11
C PHE A 166 -1.10 -3.87 0.07
N GLY A 167 -0.28 -3.12 0.81
CA GLY A 167 -0.50 -1.69 0.98
C GLY A 167 -1.89 -1.34 1.54
N ARG A 168 -2.54 -0.37 0.91
CA ARG A 168 -3.83 0.19 1.37
C ARG A 168 -5.02 -0.74 1.21
N VAL A 169 -5.04 -1.57 0.16
CA VAL A 169 -6.20 -2.44 -0.13
C VAL A 169 -6.51 -3.40 1.01
N ALA A 170 -5.48 -3.94 1.66
CA ALA A 170 -5.64 -4.84 2.79
C ALA A 170 -6.04 -4.13 4.10
N LYS A 171 -5.73 -2.83 4.22
CA LYS A 171 -6.07 -2.04 5.41
C LYS A 171 -7.58 -1.99 5.67
N ARG A 172 -8.38 -1.98 4.60
CA ARG A 172 -9.84 -2.04 4.68
C ARG A 172 -10.33 -3.34 5.33
N CYS A 173 -9.77 -4.49 4.94
CA CYS A 173 -10.12 -5.78 5.53
C CYS A 173 -9.77 -5.83 7.03
N LEU A 174 -8.64 -5.24 7.42
CA LEU A 174 -8.23 -5.10 8.82
C LEU A 174 -9.22 -4.28 9.66
N SER A 175 -9.82 -3.24 9.09
CA SER A 175 -10.82 -2.42 9.76
C SER A 175 -12.05 -3.22 10.16
N ALA A 176 -12.58 -4.07 9.28
CA ALA A 176 -13.73 -4.93 9.56
C ALA A 176 -13.44 -5.93 10.71
N VAL A 177 -12.24 -6.55 10.71
CA VAL A 177 -11.82 -7.45 11.80
C VAL A 177 -11.67 -6.68 13.12
N THR A 178 -11.17 -5.45 13.06
CA THR A 178 -11.03 -4.59 14.25
C THR A 178 -12.40 -4.24 14.82
N GLN A 179 -13.33 -3.83 13.97
CA GLN A 179 -14.70 -3.49 14.39
C GLN A 179 -15.36 -4.67 15.10
N HIS A 180 -15.29 -5.88 14.52
CA HIS A 180 -15.80 -7.09 15.13
C HIS A 180 -15.17 -7.39 16.50
N ALA A 181 -13.87 -7.15 16.68
CA ALA A 181 -13.18 -7.37 17.95
C ALA A 181 -13.71 -6.49 19.10
N TYR A 182 -14.29 -5.33 18.78
CA TYR A 182 -14.85 -4.39 19.74
C TYR A 182 -16.38 -4.35 19.75
N ASP A 183 -17.01 -5.15 18.89
CA ASP A 183 -18.45 -5.34 18.95
C ASP A 183 -18.83 -6.17 20.20
N THR A 184 -19.95 -5.79 20.82
CA THR A 184 -20.51 -6.45 22.02
C THR A 184 -21.41 -7.64 21.69
N GLY A 185 -21.48 -8.02 20.42
CA GLY A 185 -22.34 -9.10 19.91
C GLY A 185 -21.94 -10.51 20.37
N ASP A 186 -22.67 -11.49 19.89
CA ASP A 186 -22.53 -12.93 20.22
C ASP A 186 -21.34 -13.62 19.52
N GLY A 187 -20.50 -12.86 18.85
CA GLY A 187 -19.34 -13.34 18.08
C GLY A 187 -19.68 -13.89 16.71
N ARG A 188 -20.90 -13.76 16.20
CA ARG A 188 -21.26 -14.08 14.82
C ARG A 188 -20.64 -13.09 13.86
N LEU A 189 -20.21 -13.59 12.71
CA LEU A 189 -19.64 -12.72 11.68
C LEU A 189 -20.76 -11.95 10.97
N SER A 190 -20.56 -10.65 10.79
CA SER A 190 -21.43 -9.84 9.91
C SER A 190 -21.07 -10.09 8.43
N ASP A 191 -22.02 -9.83 7.52
CA ASP A 191 -21.79 -9.95 6.07
C ASP A 191 -20.61 -9.08 5.60
N VAL A 192 -20.47 -7.89 6.18
CA VAL A 192 -19.33 -6.99 5.90
C VAL A 192 -18.01 -7.63 6.29
N LEU A 193 -17.95 -8.33 7.43
CA LEU A 193 -16.74 -9.02 7.84
C LEU A 193 -16.47 -10.25 6.97
N LEU A 194 -17.50 -11.04 6.65
CA LEU A 194 -17.37 -12.20 5.74
C LEU A 194 -16.79 -11.77 4.40
N THR A 195 -17.40 -10.79 3.73
CA THR A 195 -16.90 -10.23 2.45
C THR A 195 -15.46 -9.71 2.58
N SER A 196 -15.12 -9.08 3.71
CA SER A 196 -13.76 -8.58 3.95
C SER A 196 -12.74 -9.72 4.11
N LEU A 197 -13.12 -10.81 4.76
CA LEU A 197 -12.27 -11.99 4.93
C LEU A 197 -12.07 -12.74 3.61
N GLU A 198 -13.14 -12.94 2.83
CA GLU A 198 -13.09 -13.53 1.49
C GLU A 198 -12.18 -12.72 0.56
N ARG A 199 -12.33 -11.40 0.57
CA ARG A 199 -11.47 -10.51 -0.20
C ARG A 199 -10.00 -10.62 0.20
N PHE A 200 -9.73 -10.71 1.51
CA PHE A 200 -8.35 -10.89 1.99
C PHE A 200 -7.77 -12.26 1.57
N CYS A 201 -8.58 -13.31 1.56
CA CYS A 201 -8.18 -14.60 0.99
C CYS A 201 -7.82 -14.49 -0.49
N GLY A 202 -8.63 -13.77 -1.28
CA GLY A 202 -8.35 -13.49 -2.69
C GLY A 202 -6.99 -12.81 -2.89
N LEU A 203 -6.68 -11.77 -2.09
CA LEU A 203 -5.37 -11.09 -2.14
C LEU A 203 -4.21 -12.05 -1.84
N LEU A 204 -4.35 -12.93 -0.84
CA LEU A 204 -3.33 -13.93 -0.52
C LEU A 204 -3.13 -14.96 -1.64
N GLN A 205 -4.21 -15.35 -2.31
CA GLN A 205 -4.19 -16.35 -3.39
C GLN A 205 -3.60 -15.81 -4.69
N MET A 206 -3.67 -14.50 -4.92
CA MET A 206 -3.07 -13.86 -6.11
C MET A 206 -1.55 -14.06 -6.18
N LYS A 207 -0.88 -14.30 -5.04
CA LYS A 207 0.59 -14.48 -4.95
C LYS A 207 1.38 -13.41 -5.71
N VAL A 208 0.92 -12.17 -5.67
CA VAL A 208 1.59 -11.05 -6.33
C VAL A 208 2.61 -10.45 -5.36
N PRO A 209 3.91 -10.57 -5.62
CA PRO A 209 4.94 -9.96 -4.80
C PRO A 209 4.90 -8.44 -4.97
N ARG A 210 5.28 -7.72 -3.93
CA ARG A 210 5.54 -6.29 -4.04
C ARG A 210 6.85 -6.07 -4.77
N THR A 211 6.78 -5.38 -5.90
CA THR A 211 7.97 -5.02 -6.68
C THR A 211 8.43 -3.61 -6.30
N LEU A 212 9.66 -3.50 -5.81
CA LEU A 212 10.34 -2.22 -5.66
C LEU A 212 11.19 -1.98 -6.90
N THR A 213 10.96 -0.86 -7.59
CA THR A 213 11.68 -0.52 -8.80
C THR A 213 12.53 0.72 -8.58
N LYS A 214 13.73 0.73 -9.18
CA LYS A 214 14.57 1.93 -9.26
C LYS A 214 14.17 2.82 -10.43
N LYS A 215 13.22 2.48 -11.24
CA LYS A 215 12.88 3.35 -12.39
C LYS A 215 12.69 4.78 -11.87
N SER A 216 13.38 5.71 -12.50
CA SER A 216 13.08 7.14 -12.43
C SER A 216 11.66 7.27 -12.95
N THR A 217 10.73 7.13 -12.05
CA THR A 217 9.33 7.14 -12.41
C THR A 217 8.96 8.58 -12.66
N MET A 218 8.44 8.82 -13.85
CA MET A 218 7.79 10.09 -14.12
C MET A 218 6.77 10.33 -13.01
N THR A 219 6.74 11.54 -12.49
CA THR A 219 5.71 11.94 -11.55
C THR A 219 4.60 12.63 -12.31
N TRP A 220 3.40 12.17 -12.14
CA TRP A 220 2.20 12.78 -12.68
C TRP A 220 1.40 13.46 -11.57
N PHE A 221 0.83 14.59 -11.89
CA PHE A 221 -0.03 15.35 -11.00
C PHE A 221 -1.46 15.30 -11.55
N ILE A 222 -2.40 14.89 -10.72
CA ILE A 222 -3.82 14.83 -11.05
C ILE A 222 -4.54 15.84 -10.16
N PHE A 223 -5.36 16.68 -10.76
CA PHE A 223 -6.27 17.57 -10.04
C PHE A 223 -7.69 17.08 -10.26
N THR A 224 -8.47 16.98 -9.21
CA THR A 224 -9.87 16.53 -9.28
C THR A 224 -10.78 17.47 -8.54
N ASP A 225 -11.99 17.65 -9.06
CA ASP A 225 -13.06 18.43 -8.47
C ASP A 225 -14.43 17.91 -8.92
N ALA A 226 -15.47 18.21 -8.16
CA ALA A 226 -16.84 18.04 -8.58
C ALA A 226 -17.69 19.26 -8.21
N SER A 227 -18.74 19.49 -8.95
CA SER A 227 -19.79 20.45 -8.63
C SER A 227 -21.11 19.74 -8.37
N HIS A 228 -21.87 20.25 -7.42
CA HIS A 228 -23.23 19.79 -7.15
C HIS A 228 -24.07 21.00 -6.73
N GLU A 229 -24.76 21.60 -7.69
CA GLU A 229 -25.53 22.81 -7.50
C GLU A 229 -27.04 22.53 -7.67
N SER A 230 -27.84 23.11 -6.79
CA SER A 230 -29.30 23.07 -6.95
C SER A 230 -29.76 24.16 -7.90
N GLY A 231 -30.26 23.78 -9.07
CA GLY A 231 -30.83 24.69 -10.08
C GLY A 231 -32.35 24.63 -10.10
N GLY A 232 -33.04 25.15 -9.07
CA GLY A 232 -34.49 25.05 -8.99
C GLY A 232 -34.96 23.63 -8.73
N ASP A 233 -35.74 23.04 -9.65
CA ASP A 233 -36.31 21.69 -9.53
C ASP A 233 -35.33 20.57 -9.98
N SER A 234 -34.14 20.89 -10.50
CA SER A 234 -33.15 19.92 -10.94
C SER A 234 -31.79 20.20 -10.34
N PHE A 235 -31.01 19.13 -10.10
CA PHE A 235 -29.61 19.25 -9.72
C PHE A 235 -28.72 19.25 -10.96
N VAL A 236 -27.71 20.12 -10.96
CA VAL A 236 -26.65 20.08 -11.95
C VAL A 236 -25.38 19.64 -11.23
N ALA A 237 -24.93 18.43 -11.53
CA ALA A 237 -23.70 17.88 -10.99
C ALA A 237 -22.70 17.64 -12.12
N GLY A 238 -21.44 17.98 -11.89
CA GLY A 238 -20.35 17.79 -12.83
C GLY A 238 -19.12 17.25 -12.16
N VAL A 239 -18.32 16.52 -12.92
CA VAL A 239 -17.01 16.02 -12.51
C VAL A 239 -15.95 16.55 -13.48
N GLY A 240 -14.84 17.01 -12.93
CA GLY A 240 -13.71 17.52 -13.67
C GLY A 240 -12.39 17.02 -13.14
N ALA A 241 -11.43 16.82 -14.02
CA ALA A 241 -10.05 16.56 -13.63
C ALA A 241 -9.08 17.06 -14.70
N ALA A 242 -7.83 17.29 -14.27
CA ALA A 242 -6.74 17.65 -15.15
C ALA A 242 -5.49 16.83 -14.81
N LEU A 243 -4.81 16.34 -15.85
CA LEU A 243 -3.57 15.57 -15.77
C LEU A 243 -2.41 16.46 -16.19
N VAL A 244 -1.40 16.55 -15.31
CA VAL A 244 -0.22 17.41 -15.51
C VAL A 244 1.03 16.54 -15.38
N ASN A 245 1.98 16.72 -16.29
CA ASN A 245 3.25 16.00 -16.25
C ASN A 245 4.27 16.64 -15.28
N SER A 246 5.43 16.01 -15.12
CA SER A 246 6.51 16.49 -14.25
C SER A 246 7.13 17.84 -14.65
N LEU A 247 6.87 18.31 -15.85
CA LEU A 247 7.29 19.64 -16.36
C LEU A 247 6.26 20.73 -16.08
N GLY A 248 5.11 20.38 -15.51
CA GLY A 248 4.00 21.30 -15.26
C GLY A 248 3.09 21.54 -16.49
N GLU A 249 3.29 20.75 -17.55
CA GLU A 249 2.44 20.84 -18.75
C GLU A 249 1.12 20.10 -18.51
N LYS A 250 0.02 20.75 -18.85
CA LYS A 250 -1.33 20.19 -18.79
C LYS A 250 -1.55 19.31 -20.01
N VAL A 251 -1.61 18.00 -19.80
CA VAL A 251 -1.58 17.01 -20.90
C VAL A 251 -2.99 16.58 -21.30
N ASN A 252 -3.84 16.32 -20.32
CA ASN A 252 -5.18 15.80 -20.56
C ASN A 252 -6.16 16.34 -19.51
N PHE A 253 -7.44 16.37 -19.83
CA PHE A 253 -8.51 16.71 -18.89
C PHE A 253 -9.81 16.05 -19.29
N PHE A 254 -10.75 16.02 -18.36
CA PHE A 254 -12.15 15.72 -18.62
C PHE A 254 -13.08 16.70 -17.91
N SER A 255 -14.30 16.79 -18.41
CA SER A 255 -15.38 17.61 -17.88
C SER A 255 -16.68 16.97 -18.32
N GLU A 256 -17.35 16.26 -17.40
CA GLU A 256 -18.55 15.49 -17.73
C GLU A 256 -19.66 15.75 -16.71
N ARG A 257 -20.90 15.70 -17.22
CA ARG A 257 -22.11 15.86 -16.41
C ARG A 257 -22.51 14.52 -15.77
N LEU A 258 -22.92 14.57 -14.51
CA LEU A 258 -23.58 13.46 -13.85
C LEU A 258 -25.10 13.63 -14.02
N ASP A 259 -25.75 12.65 -14.63
CA ASP A 259 -27.19 12.66 -14.78
C ASP A 259 -27.92 12.22 -13.48
N ASP A 260 -29.22 12.48 -13.42
CA ASP A 260 -30.03 12.18 -12.24
C ASP A 260 -30.14 10.68 -11.97
N ASP A 261 -30.04 9.83 -13.00
CA ASP A 261 -30.06 8.37 -12.87
C ASP A 261 -28.78 7.89 -12.15
N LEU A 262 -27.63 8.40 -12.56
CA LEU A 262 -26.34 8.11 -11.90
C LEU A 262 -26.31 8.65 -10.47
N LEU A 263 -26.75 9.89 -10.26
CA LEU A 263 -26.82 10.47 -8.91
C LEU A 263 -27.73 9.64 -7.98
N THR A 264 -28.84 9.13 -8.49
CA THR A 264 -29.71 8.23 -7.74
C THR A 264 -29.03 6.90 -7.40
N LYS A 265 -28.25 6.34 -8.32
CA LYS A 265 -27.49 5.10 -8.10
C LYS A 265 -26.37 5.30 -7.07
N ILE A 266 -25.68 6.45 -7.09
CA ILE A 266 -24.67 6.80 -6.09
C ILE A 266 -25.32 7.06 -4.72
N ASN A 267 -26.50 7.69 -4.67
CA ASN A 267 -27.16 8.12 -3.43
C ASN A 267 -28.08 7.07 -2.80
N VAL A 268 -27.54 5.89 -2.53
CA VAL A 268 -28.31 4.81 -1.89
C VAL A 268 -28.87 5.23 -0.52
N SER A 269 -28.11 6.01 0.25
CA SER A 269 -28.48 6.49 1.60
C SER A 269 -29.40 7.71 1.59
N LYS A 270 -29.85 8.19 0.42
CA LYS A 270 -30.77 9.35 0.24
C LYS A 270 -30.32 10.61 0.99
N ARG A 271 -29.04 10.94 0.90
CA ARG A 271 -28.49 12.17 1.49
C ARG A 271 -28.91 13.41 0.71
N LYS A 272 -29.07 14.55 1.40
CA LYS A 272 -29.41 15.82 0.78
C LYS A 272 -28.27 16.43 -0.04
N THR A 273 -27.02 16.22 0.40
CA THR A 273 -25.84 16.73 -0.27
C THR A 273 -24.93 15.58 -0.64
N MET A 274 -24.45 15.58 -1.87
CA MET A 274 -23.64 14.50 -2.45
C MET A 274 -22.27 14.96 -2.95
N ILE A 275 -21.88 16.16 -2.59
CA ILE A 275 -20.62 16.74 -3.10
C ILE A 275 -19.42 15.83 -2.78
N PHE A 276 -19.37 15.24 -1.57
CA PHE A 276 -18.32 14.33 -1.18
C PHE A 276 -18.23 13.10 -2.08
N GLU A 277 -19.37 12.48 -2.37
CA GLU A 277 -19.46 11.30 -3.24
C GLU A 277 -19.12 11.66 -4.69
N CYS A 278 -19.58 12.80 -5.19
CA CYS A 278 -19.28 13.28 -6.54
C CYS A 278 -17.77 13.58 -6.70
N GLU A 279 -17.15 14.24 -5.74
CA GLU A 279 -15.71 14.48 -5.75
C GLU A 279 -14.90 13.18 -5.67
N PHE A 280 -15.35 12.23 -4.85
CA PHE A 280 -14.68 10.93 -4.78
C PHE A 280 -14.85 10.14 -6.09
N PHE A 281 -15.99 10.30 -6.76
CA PHE A 281 -16.22 9.69 -8.08
C PHE A 281 -15.34 10.36 -9.16
N ALA A 282 -15.19 11.68 -9.15
CA ALA A 282 -14.23 12.38 -10.02
C ALA A 282 -12.81 11.85 -9.85
N PHE A 283 -12.40 11.63 -8.59
CA PHE A 283 -11.11 11.04 -8.25
C PHE A 283 -10.95 9.62 -8.85
N PHE A 284 -11.96 8.75 -8.71
CA PHE A 284 -11.94 7.42 -9.31
C PHE A 284 -11.90 7.47 -10.85
N CYS A 285 -12.72 8.32 -11.48
CA CYS A 285 -12.72 8.49 -12.92
C CYS A 285 -11.34 8.89 -13.46
N ALA A 286 -10.66 9.81 -12.78
CA ALA A 286 -9.32 10.23 -13.16
C ALA A 286 -8.30 9.07 -13.09
N MET A 287 -8.32 8.30 -12.01
CA MET A 287 -7.47 7.12 -11.87
C MET A 287 -7.77 6.08 -12.97
N TRP A 288 -9.04 5.81 -13.24
CA TRP A 288 -9.46 4.81 -14.20
C TRP A 288 -9.12 5.19 -15.65
N LEU A 289 -9.46 6.40 -16.05
CA LEU A 289 -9.30 6.86 -17.43
C LEU A 289 -7.82 6.95 -17.85
N TRP A 290 -6.95 7.30 -16.93
CA TRP A 290 -5.53 7.49 -17.22
C TRP A 290 -4.65 6.33 -16.77
N LYS A 291 -5.25 5.20 -16.36
CA LYS A 291 -4.50 4.05 -15.79
C LYS A 291 -3.35 3.57 -16.64
N GLU A 292 -3.51 3.53 -17.96
CA GLU A 292 -2.47 3.08 -18.89
C GLU A 292 -1.30 4.08 -18.95
N MET A 293 -1.59 5.40 -18.92
CA MET A 293 -0.57 6.44 -18.90
C MET A 293 0.19 6.49 -17.58
N LEU A 294 -0.48 6.11 -16.50
CA LEU A 294 0.04 6.17 -15.13
C LEU A 294 0.75 4.88 -14.72
N ALA A 295 0.74 3.84 -15.55
CA ALA A 295 1.30 2.53 -15.21
C ALA A 295 2.77 2.64 -14.76
N GLY A 296 3.06 2.18 -13.54
CA GLY A 296 4.39 2.20 -12.93
C GLY A 296 4.94 3.60 -12.61
N CYS A 297 4.09 4.64 -12.55
CA CYS A 297 4.49 6.02 -12.25
C CYS A 297 4.24 6.39 -10.78
N ASN A 298 4.90 7.46 -10.33
CA ASN A 298 4.51 8.17 -9.12
C ASN A 298 3.34 9.11 -9.45
N ILE A 299 2.33 9.13 -8.60
CA ILE A 299 1.12 9.93 -8.80
C ILE A 299 0.90 10.81 -7.59
N VAL A 300 0.77 12.11 -7.82
CA VAL A 300 0.35 13.07 -6.80
C VAL A 300 -1.05 13.56 -7.16
N ILE A 301 -2.02 13.26 -6.31
CA ILE A 301 -3.41 13.67 -6.54
C ILE A 301 -3.74 14.86 -5.65
N HIS A 302 -4.27 15.90 -6.27
CA HIS A 302 -4.72 17.13 -5.63
C HIS A 302 -6.24 17.18 -5.60
N THR A 303 -6.80 17.34 -4.41
CA THR A 303 -8.22 17.60 -4.17
C THR A 303 -8.34 18.73 -3.16
N ASP A 304 -9.38 19.53 -3.23
CA ASP A 304 -9.70 20.53 -2.21
C ASP A 304 -10.67 20.01 -1.14
N ASN A 305 -11.14 18.76 -1.28
CA ASN A 305 -11.98 18.09 -0.30
C ASN A 305 -11.16 17.28 0.71
N ASP A 306 -11.09 17.78 1.94
CA ASP A 306 -10.40 17.07 3.03
C ASP A 306 -11.01 15.69 3.31
N GLY A 307 -12.33 15.53 3.15
CA GLY A 307 -13.02 14.26 3.35
C GLY A 307 -12.54 13.18 2.39
N VAL A 308 -12.40 13.49 1.10
CA VAL A 308 -11.87 12.57 0.07
C VAL A 308 -10.43 12.19 0.38
N ARG A 309 -9.58 13.19 0.65
CA ARG A 309 -8.18 12.97 1.04
C ARG A 309 -8.07 12.05 2.24
N ASP A 310 -8.78 12.36 3.31
CA ASP A 310 -8.68 11.63 4.57
C ASP A 310 -9.28 10.22 4.46
N ALA A 311 -10.37 10.04 3.72
CA ALA A 311 -10.94 8.73 3.43
C ALA A 311 -9.97 7.83 2.67
N PHE A 312 -9.28 8.35 1.65
CA PHE A 312 -8.32 7.58 0.89
C PHE A 312 -7.05 7.26 1.71
N ILE A 313 -6.51 8.19 2.50
CA ILE A 313 -5.34 7.96 3.36
C ILE A 313 -5.66 6.96 4.47
N SER A 314 -6.82 7.13 5.13
CA SER A 314 -7.23 6.26 6.23
C SER A 314 -7.75 4.91 5.76
N CYS A 315 -8.12 4.78 4.47
CA CYS A 315 -8.85 3.65 3.88
C CYS A 315 -10.19 3.41 4.60
N HIS A 316 -10.83 4.48 5.03
CA HIS A 316 -12.07 4.45 5.80
C HIS A 316 -12.98 5.61 5.43
N THR A 317 -14.26 5.34 5.32
CA THR A 317 -15.30 6.35 5.17
C THR A 317 -16.53 5.95 5.99
N THR A 318 -17.23 6.93 6.51
CA THR A 318 -18.53 6.75 7.17
C THR A 318 -19.70 6.86 6.19
N SER A 319 -19.44 7.22 4.93
CA SER A 319 -20.45 7.27 3.89
C SER A 319 -20.60 5.91 3.21
N ASP A 320 -21.76 5.28 3.36
CA ASP A 320 -22.10 4.04 2.66
C ASP A 320 -22.08 4.23 1.13
N ASN A 321 -22.46 5.43 0.66
CA ASN A 321 -22.45 5.78 -0.76
C ASN A 321 -21.03 5.86 -1.34
N ALA A 322 -20.07 6.39 -0.56
CA ALA A 322 -18.67 6.53 -0.99
C ALA A 322 -17.85 5.25 -0.81
N LEU A 323 -18.33 4.30 -0.04
CA LEU A 323 -17.60 3.07 0.26
C LEU A 323 -17.25 2.23 -0.98
N PRO A 324 -18.16 2.00 -1.94
CA PRO A 324 -17.83 1.32 -3.20
C PRO A 324 -16.73 2.05 -3.98
N ILE A 325 -16.80 3.38 -4.05
CA ILE A 325 -15.83 4.20 -4.76
C ILE A 325 -14.43 4.08 -4.11
N LEU A 326 -14.36 4.20 -2.78
CA LEU A 326 -13.11 4.01 -2.03
C LEU A 326 -12.50 2.63 -2.31
N ASN A 327 -13.32 1.57 -2.26
CA ASN A 327 -12.85 0.21 -2.52
C ASN A 327 -12.28 0.07 -3.93
N ALA A 328 -12.94 0.64 -4.94
CA ALA A 328 -12.48 0.62 -6.32
C ALA A 328 -11.15 1.38 -6.50
N CYS A 329 -11.00 2.56 -5.88
CA CYS A 329 -9.75 3.31 -5.90
C CYS A 329 -8.59 2.53 -5.29
N LEU A 330 -8.80 1.89 -4.13
CA LEU A 330 -7.76 1.12 -3.43
C LEU A 330 -7.37 -0.13 -4.22
N GLN A 331 -8.32 -0.77 -4.88
CA GLN A 331 -8.06 -1.92 -5.73
C GLN A 331 -7.26 -1.53 -6.96
N LEU A 332 -7.66 -0.46 -7.63
CA LEU A 332 -6.97 0.05 -8.82
C LEU A 332 -5.53 0.46 -8.50
N GLU A 333 -5.29 1.13 -7.35
CA GLU A 333 -3.95 1.44 -6.87
C GLU A 333 -3.10 0.16 -6.72
N PHE A 334 -3.68 -0.89 -6.15
CA PHE A 334 -2.98 -2.16 -5.94
C PHE A 334 -2.69 -2.88 -7.27
N GLU A 335 -3.66 -3.01 -8.16
CA GLU A 335 -3.52 -3.69 -9.45
C GLU A 335 -2.50 -3.05 -10.36
N GLN A 336 -2.48 -1.72 -10.39
CA GLN A 336 -1.55 -0.94 -11.20
C GLN A 336 -0.18 -0.75 -10.52
N SER A 337 -0.02 -1.24 -9.29
CA SER A 337 1.21 -1.07 -8.49
C SER A 337 1.67 0.40 -8.41
N TRP A 338 0.73 1.32 -8.30
CA TRP A 338 1.01 2.75 -8.25
C TRP A 338 1.59 3.18 -6.90
N ASN A 339 2.38 4.25 -6.94
CA ASN A 339 2.84 4.96 -5.76
C ASN A 339 2.06 6.28 -5.65
N VAL A 340 0.89 6.22 -5.02
CA VAL A 340 -0.05 7.35 -4.94
C VAL A 340 0.19 8.16 -3.66
N TRP A 341 0.40 9.45 -3.83
CA TRP A 341 0.34 10.47 -2.80
C TRP A 341 -0.86 11.39 -3.04
N ILE A 342 -1.71 11.56 -2.03
CA ILE A 342 -2.83 12.50 -2.11
C ILE A 342 -2.59 13.69 -1.17
N THR A 343 -2.86 14.89 -1.66
CA THR A 343 -2.66 16.13 -0.92
C THR A 343 -3.80 17.11 -1.18
N ARG A 344 -3.96 18.05 -0.27
CA ARG A 344 -4.91 19.14 -0.43
C ARG A 344 -4.34 20.22 -1.34
N VAL A 345 -5.21 20.79 -2.17
CA VAL A 345 -4.98 22.04 -2.88
C VAL A 345 -6.01 23.08 -2.41
N PRO A 346 -5.66 24.37 -2.28
CA PRO A 346 -6.67 25.40 -2.06
C PRO A 346 -7.65 25.46 -3.24
N THR A 347 -8.93 25.65 -2.96
CA THR A 347 -10.01 25.66 -3.99
C THR A 347 -9.71 26.64 -5.14
N GLU A 348 -9.13 27.80 -4.83
CA GLU A 348 -8.77 28.80 -5.83
C GLU A 348 -7.58 28.39 -6.73
N SER A 349 -6.81 27.40 -6.30
CA SER A 349 -5.66 26.87 -7.04
C SER A 349 -5.96 25.50 -7.68
N ASN A 350 -7.18 24.97 -7.51
CA ASN A 350 -7.58 23.71 -8.10
C ASN A 350 -7.97 23.91 -9.57
N ILE A 351 -7.09 23.52 -10.49
CA ILE A 351 -7.33 23.68 -11.95
C ILE A 351 -8.46 22.77 -12.48
N ALA A 352 -8.99 21.88 -11.68
CA ALA A 352 -10.15 21.04 -12.01
C ALA A 352 -11.50 21.72 -11.66
N LYS A 353 -11.48 22.86 -10.97
CA LYS A 353 -12.68 23.59 -10.52
C LYS A 353 -13.55 24.04 -11.69
N GLU A 354 -12.95 24.70 -12.67
CA GLU A 354 -13.70 25.15 -13.85
C GLU A 354 -14.22 24.00 -14.69
N PRO A 355 -13.42 22.95 -15.02
CA PRO A 355 -13.93 21.75 -15.70
C PRO A 355 -15.11 21.07 -14.99
N SER A 356 -15.12 21.02 -13.65
CA SER A 356 -16.25 20.44 -12.91
C SER A 356 -17.56 21.22 -13.08
N ARG A 357 -17.44 22.50 -13.49
CA ARG A 357 -18.54 23.44 -13.80
C ARG A 357 -18.72 23.67 -15.30
N PHE A 358 -18.13 22.79 -16.13
CA PHE A 358 -18.21 22.78 -17.60
C PHE A 358 -17.48 23.95 -18.28
N ASP A 359 -16.73 24.78 -17.57
CA ASP A 359 -15.83 25.76 -18.20
C ASP A 359 -14.47 25.10 -18.46
N VAL A 360 -14.22 24.82 -19.72
CA VAL A 360 -12.99 24.17 -20.19
C VAL A 360 -12.06 25.11 -20.96
N SER A 361 -12.43 26.40 -21.01
CA SER A 361 -11.77 27.42 -21.86
C SER A 361 -10.26 27.52 -21.59
N PHE A 362 -9.90 27.57 -20.31
CA PHE A 362 -8.49 27.66 -19.90
C PHE A 362 -7.67 26.45 -20.33
N LEU A 363 -8.15 25.23 -20.12
CA LEU A 363 -7.42 24.03 -20.47
C LEU A 363 -7.27 23.84 -21.97
N LEU A 364 -8.31 24.19 -22.74
CA LEU A 364 -8.22 24.22 -24.23
C LEU A 364 -7.23 25.23 -24.72
N GLN A 365 -7.17 26.46 -24.15
CA GLN A 365 -6.18 27.46 -24.47
C GLN A 365 -4.75 26.99 -24.17
N CYS A 366 -4.56 26.16 -23.14
CA CYS A 366 -3.28 25.52 -22.84
C CYS A 366 -2.90 24.39 -23.82
N GLY A 367 -3.74 24.07 -24.81
CA GLY A 367 -3.51 22.95 -25.73
C GLY A 367 -3.74 21.56 -25.09
N CYS A 368 -4.42 21.50 -23.96
CA CYS A 368 -4.68 20.26 -23.22
C CYS A 368 -5.69 19.39 -23.99
N ALA A 369 -5.40 18.09 -24.14
CA ALA A 369 -6.31 17.14 -24.79
C ALA A 369 -7.51 16.85 -23.90
N ARG A 370 -8.72 16.78 -24.49
CA ARG A 370 -9.92 16.40 -23.74
C ARG A 370 -10.25 14.92 -23.93
N THR A 371 -10.43 14.21 -22.83
CA THR A 371 -10.99 12.85 -22.81
C THR A 371 -12.49 12.95 -22.56
N PHE A 372 -13.28 12.29 -23.41
CA PHE A 372 -14.72 12.15 -23.25
C PHE A 372 -15.03 10.74 -22.76
N PHE A 373 -15.99 10.61 -21.86
CA PHE A 373 -16.47 9.32 -21.38
C PHE A 373 -17.93 9.43 -20.89
N ASP A 374 -18.58 8.29 -20.77
CA ASP A 374 -19.87 8.22 -20.13
C ASP A 374 -19.72 7.85 -18.64
N PRO A 375 -20.07 8.75 -17.70
CA PRO A 375 -19.97 8.47 -16.27
C PRO A 375 -20.79 7.26 -15.82
N CYS A 376 -21.94 7.00 -16.45
CA CYS A 376 -22.76 5.83 -16.16
C CYS A 376 -22.03 4.53 -16.48
N SER A 377 -21.33 4.48 -17.61
CA SER A 377 -20.52 3.31 -17.99
C SER A 377 -19.39 3.06 -17.00
N ILE A 378 -18.69 4.10 -16.54
CA ILE A 378 -17.63 3.99 -15.50
C ILE A 378 -18.23 3.47 -14.18
N TRP A 379 -19.38 3.98 -13.77
CA TRP A 379 -20.07 3.49 -12.58
C TRP A 379 -20.48 2.03 -12.69
N GLN A 380 -20.99 1.61 -13.84
CA GLN A 380 -21.36 0.21 -14.09
C GLN A 380 -20.15 -0.71 -14.04
N LEU A 381 -19.04 -0.32 -14.67
CA LEU A 381 -17.77 -1.06 -14.57
C LEU A 381 -17.33 -1.20 -13.13
N MET A 382 -17.32 -0.10 -12.37
CA MET A 382 -16.98 -0.11 -10.95
C MET A 382 -17.89 -1.03 -10.12
N SER A 383 -19.19 -1.07 -10.43
CA SER A 383 -20.20 -1.84 -9.68
C SER A 383 -20.23 -3.33 -10.09
N ASN A 384 -19.91 -3.65 -11.35
CA ASN A 384 -19.94 -5.02 -11.88
C ASN A 384 -18.64 -5.78 -11.62
N GLU A 385 -17.52 -5.09 -11.52
CA GLU A 385 -16.29 -5.72 -11.10
C GLU A 385 -16.48 -6.13 -9.64
N LYS A 386 -16.56 -7.44 -9.40
CA LYS A 386 -16.41 -8.02 -8.06
C LYS A 386 -14.96 -7.77 -7.66
N TRP A 387 -14.69 -6.57 -7.15
CA TRP A 387 -13.39 -6.19 -6.65
C TRP A 387 -12.95 -7.19 -5.55
N GLY A 388 -12.28 -8.28 -5.96
CA GLY A 388 -11.83 -9.36 -5.08
C GLY A 388 -12.57 -10.68 -5.16
N GLY A 389 -13.43 -10.90 -6.17
CA GLY A 389 -14.00 -12.21 -6.49
C GLY A 389 -13.29 -12.83 -7.69
N THR A 390 -12.71 -14.01 -7.50
CA THR A 390 -12.18 -14.86 -8.56
C THR A 390 -13.16 -14.94 -9.73
N THR A 391 -12.73 -14.48 -10.91
CA THR A 391 -13.28 -15.02 -12.16
C THR A 391 -12.98 -16.52 -12.17
N THR A 392 -14.04 -17.31 -12.10
CA THR A 392 -14.02 -18.77 -12.36
C THR A 392 -13.41 -19.09 -13.70
#